data_9c7d9e2c7d34866542f821d4b2aa834a
#
_entry.id   9c7d9e2c7d34866542f821d4b2aa834a
#
_cell.length_a   1.000
_cell.length_b   1.000
_cell.length_c   1.000
_cell.angle_alpha   90.00
_cell.angle_beta   90.00
_cell.angle_gamma   90.00
#
_symmetry.space_group_name_H-M   'P 1'
#
loop_
_entity.id
_entity.type
_entity.pdbx_description
1 polymer ?
#
loop_
_entity_poly.entity_id
_entity_poly.type
_entity_poly.pdbx_seq_one_letter_code
_entity_poly.pdbx_strand_id
1 'polypeptide(L)'
;MADNKATVGGKYLEFRGKPLVREGDTICYGSMDDKYVLVLEIMSYKNVNGTDVPDDVFIQVINPKNSSDIKNQGSKKGLHDSMSIGLVWLERALM
;
A
#
# COMPACT_ATOMS: atom_id res chain seq x y z
N MET A 1 -15.89 -17.92 4.21
CA MET A 1 -15.92 -17.36 4.55
C MET A 1 -15.62 -16.76 4.65
N ALA A 2 -15.46 -16.75 4.65
CA ALA A 2 -15.20 -16.08 4.89
C ALA A 2 -14.86 -15.54 5.08
N ASP A 3 -14.87 -15.49 5.23
CA ASP A 3 -14.64 -14.84 5.43
C ASP A 3 -13.95 -14.37 5.79
N ASN A 4 -13.66 -14.43 5.81
CA ASN A 4 -13.04 -13.92 6.06
C ASN A 4 -12.35 -13.08 6.10
N LYS A 5 -12.45 -12.65 6.24
CA LYS A 5 -11.94 -11.75 6.19
C LYS A 5 -10.91 -11.69 6.79
N ALA A 6 -10.22 -11.79 6.94
CA ALA A 6 -9.44 -11.67 7.49
C ALA A 6 -8.68 -11.92 7.91
N THR A 7 -7.89 -12.05 7.85
CA THR A 7 -7.16 -11.91 8.29
C THR A 7 -6.27 -12.72 8.75
N VAL A 8 -5.80 -13.35 8.39
CA VAL A 8 -4.93 -14.16 8.77
C VAL A 8 -3.59 -13.73 8.54
N GLY A 9 -2.67 -13.73 9.23
CA GLY A 9 -1.36 -13.32 9.03
C GLY A 9 -1.20 -11.86 8.78
N GLY A 10 -1.98 -11.30 8.01
CA GLY A 10 -1.96 -9.89 7.72
C GLY A 10 -3.17 -9.23 8.30
N LYS A 11 -3.22 -7.95 8.20
CA LYS A 11 -4.38 -7.20 8.59
C LYS A 11 -5.18 -6.86 7.37
N TYR A 12 -6.45 -7.17 7.40
CA TYR A 12 -7.35 -6.86 6.29
C TYR A 12 -8.32 -5.80 6.73
N LEU A 13 -8.26 -4.67 6.07
CA LEU A 13 -9.17 -3.56 6.27
C LEU A 13 -9.80 -3.20 4.94
N GLU A 14 -10.88 -2.47 4.99
CA GLU A 14 -11.49 -1.97 3.77
C GLU A 14 -11.48 -0.44 3.83
N PHE A 15 -11.02 0.17 2.77
CA PHE A 15 -10.92 1.61 2.68
C PHE A 15 -11.50 2.05 1.33
N ARG A 16 -12.53 2.87 1.37
CA ARG A 16 -13.22 3.35 0.16
C ARG A 16 -13.66 2.20 -0.74
N GLY A 17 -14.12 1.11 -0.11
CA GLY A 17 -14.64 -0.03 -0.83
C GLY A 17 -13.61 -1.00 -1.40
N LYS A 18 -12.33 -0.80 -1.10
CA LYS A 18 -11.27 -1.68 -1.58
C LYS A 18 -10.47 -2.23 -0.42
N PRO A 19 -9.92 -3.44 -0.57
CA PRO A 19 -9.13 -4.03 0.51
C PRO A 19 -7.81 -3.31 0.72
N LEU A 20 -7.47 -3.13 1.98
CA LEU A 20 -6.21 -2.57 2.42
C LEU A 20 -5.55 -3.60 3.32
N VAL A 21 -4.46 -4.18 2.86
CA VAL A 21 -3.81 -5.29 3.55
C VAL A 21 -2.38 -4.90 3.90
N ARG A 22 -2.01 -5.15 5.15
CA ARG A 22 -0.63 -4.97 5.57
C ARG A 22 -0.04 -6.29 6.01
N GLU A 23 1.15 -6.59 5.49
CA GLU A 23 1.87 -7.79 5.86
C GLU A 23 3.33 -7.42 6.05
N GLY A 24 3.76 -7.39 7.30
CA GLY A 24 5.11 -6.93 7.61
C GLY A 24 5.29 -5.48 7.21
N ASP A 25 6.26 -5.23 6.36
CA ASP A 25 6.60 -3.88 5.90
C ASP A 25 5.94 -3.51 4.59
N THR A 26 5.06 -4.37 4.07
CA THR A 26 4.40 -4.15 2.79
C THR A 26 2.91 -3.90 3.01
N ILE A 27 2.41 -2.85 2.36
CA ILE A 27 1.00 -2.48 2.42
C ILE A 27 0.48 -2.46 1.00
N CYS A 28 -0.62 -3.20 0.76
CA CYS A 28 -1.25 -3.25 -0.55
C CYS A 28 -2.66 -2.70 -0.46
N TYR A 29 -3.03 -1.87 -1.41
CA TYR A 29 -4.37 -1.29 -1.47
C TYR A 29 -4.93 -1.47 -2.86
N GLY A 30 -6.08 -2.11 -2.93
CA GLY A 30 -6.79 -2.37 -4.17
C GLY A 30 -7.08 -3.85 -4.34
N SER A 31 -7.88 -4.15 -5.36
CA SER A 31 -8.28 -5.52 -5.66
C SER A 31 -7.42 -6.09 -6.76
N MET A 32 -7.20 -7.40 -6.73
CA MET A 32 -6.49 -8.09 -7.82
C MET A 32 -7.24 -7.98 -9.14
N ASP A 33 -8.53 -7.62 -9.08
CA ASP A 33 -9.32 -7.42 -10.30
C ASP A 33 -9.19 -6.02 -10.85
N ASP A 34 -8.58 -5.11 -10.10
CA ASP A 34 -8.38 -3.75 -10.56
C ASP A 34 -7.26 -3.71 -11.59
N LYS A 35 -7.30 -2.70 -12.43
CA LYS A 35 -6.27 -2.53 -13.45
C LYS A 35 -4.91 -2.21 -12.82
N TYR A 36 -4.92 -1.45 -11.75
CA TYR A 36 -3.73 -1.09 -11.00
C TYR A 36 -4.03 -1.12 -9.51
N VAL A 37 -3.01 -1.41 -8.72
CA VAL A 37 -3.10 -1.39 -7.27
C VAL A 37 -1.94 -0.56 -6.72
N LEU A 38 -2.10 -0.10 -5.48
CA LEU A 38 -1.10 0.67 -4.78
C LEU A 38 -0.33 -0.25 -3.83
N VAL A 39 0.98 -0.19 -3.90
CA VAL A 39 1.86 -0.95 -3.00
C VAL A 39 2.79 0.03 -2.31
N LEU A 40 2.83 -0.04 -1.00
CA LEU A 40 3.77 0.73 -0.18
C LEU A 40 4.71 -0.24 0.48
N GLU A 41 5.99 0.08 0.45
CA GLU A 41 6.99 -0.75 1.12
C GLU A 41 7.80 0.12 2.06
N ILE A 42 7.76 -0.22 3.34
CA ILE A 42 8.49 0.54 4.35
C ILE A 42 9.95 0.10 4.31
N MET A 43 10.82 1.02 3.92
CA MET A 43 12.22 0.71 3.72
C MET A 43 13.05 0.93 4.97
N SER A 44 12.61 1.81 5.85
CA SER A 44 13.32 2.10 7.08
C SER A 44 12.37 2.67 8.11
N TYR A 45 12.81 2.62 9.37
CA TYR A 45 12.09 3.17 10.50
C TYR A 45 12.96 4.17 11.21
N LYS A 46 12.34 5.10 11.94
CA LYS A 46 13.06 5.99 12.83
C LYS A 46 12.41 5.92 14.21
N ASN A 47 13.19 6.20 15.21
CA ASN A 47 12.71 6.18 16.59
C ASN A 47 12.25 7.59 16.98
N VAL A 48 10.99 7.68 17.40
CA VAL A 48 10.42 8.94 17.86
C VAL A 48 9.86 8.69 19.25
N ASN A 49 10.49 9.30 20.25
CA ASN A 49 10.05 9.16 21.64
C ASN A 49 9.90 7.71 22.09
N GLY A 50 10.85 6.85 21.68
CA GLY A 50 10.83 5.46 22.07
C GLY A 50 9.98 4.55 21.20
N THR A 51 9.36 5.09 20.15
CA THR A 51 8.51 4.31 19.25
C THR A 51 9.11 4.33 17.87
N ASP A 52 9.21 3.16 17.24
CA ASP A 52 9.67 3.06 15.87
C ASP A 52 8.51 3.36 14.94
N VAL A 53 8.72 4.34 14.07
CA VAL A 53 7.70 4.72 13.09
C VAL A 53 8.31 4.64 11.70
N PRO A 54 7.48 4.34 10.67
CA PRO A 54 7.99 4.28 9.29
C PRO A 54 8.63 5.59 8.88
N ASP A 55 9.78 5.49 8.23
CA ASP A 55 10.51 6.65 7.75
C ASP A 55 10.51 6.66 6.21
N ASP A 56 11.45 5.97 5.57
CA ASP A 56 11.46 5.90 4.12
C ASP A 56 10.44 4.89 3.64
N VAL A 57 9.56 5.29 2.74
CA VAL A 57 8.52 4.42 2.20
C VAL A 57 8.60 4.49 0.67
N PHE A 58 8.70 3.32 0.04
CA PHE A 58 8.69 3.23 -1.41
C PHE A 58 7.26 3.01 -1.88
N ILE A 59 6.85 3.79 -2.87
CA ILE A 59 5.46 3.81 -3.35
C ILE A 59 5.44 3.32 -4.78
N GLN A 60 4.57 2.37 -5.08
CA GLN A 60 4.41 1.87 -6.44
C GLN A 60 2.93 1.74 -6.78
N VAL A 61 2.60 2.08 -8.02
CA VAL A 61 1.30 1.79 -8.60
C VAL A 61 1.57 0.81 -9.73
N ILE A 62 1.14 -0.41 -9.55
CA ILE A 62 1.49 -1.50 -10.46
C ILE A 62 0.25 -2.28 -10.90
N ASN A 63 0.40 -3.00 -12.00
CA ASN A 63 -0.63 -3.91 -12.47
C ASN A 63 -0.55 -5.19 -11.60
N PRO A 64 -1.63 -5.56 -10.90
CA PRO A 64 -1.56 -6.70 -9.99
C PRO A 64 -1.31 -8.04 -10.69
N LYS A 65 -1.57 -8.11 -11.99
CA LYS A 65 -1.34 -9.32 -12.76
C LYS A 65 -0.02 -9.32 -13.51
N ASN A 66 0.68 -8.20 -13.50
CA ASN A 66 1.96 -8.07 -14.17
C ASN A 66 2.78 -7.01 -13.46
N SER A 67 3.59 -7.43 -12.51
CA SER A 67 4.33 -6.49 -11.67
C SER A 67 5.41 -5.71 -12.42
N SER A 68 5.69 -6.09 -13.65
CA SER A 68 6.60 -5.32 -14.51
C SER A 68 5.92 -4.08 -15.09
N ASP A 69 4.59 -4.06 -15.08
CA ASP A 69 3.83 -2.91 -15.57
C ASP A 69 3.66 -1.93 -14.41
N ILE A 70 4.60 -1.03 -14.30
CA ILE A 70 4.64 -0.03 -13.22
C ILE A 70 4.15 1.29 -13.78
N LYS A 71 3.02 1.76 -13.28
CA LYS A 71 2.45 3.01 -13.75
C LYS A 71 3.13 4.20 -13.11
N ASN A 72 3.51 4.06 -11.86
CA ASN A 72 4.14 5.15 -11.11
C ASN A 72 4.96 4.55 -9.97
N GLN A 73 6.01 5.26 -9.59
CA GLN A 73 6.81 4.83 -8.44
C GLN A 73 7.60 6.01 -7.90
N GLY A 74 7.94 5.94 -6.64
CA GLY A 74 8.73 6.96 -5.98
C GLY A 74 8.84 6.65 -4.50
N SER A 75 9.43 7.55 -3.75
CA SER A 75 9.56 7.37 -2.31
C SER A 75 9.24 8.67 -1.58
N LYS A 76 8.80 8.51 -0.34
CA LYS A 76 8.42 9.61 0.53
C LYS A 76 8.79 9.26 1.96
N LYS A 77 8.85 10.27 2.79
CA LYS A 77 9.06 10.10 4.22
C LYS A 77 7.71 10.00 4.92
N GLY A 78 7.58 8.98 5.75
CA GLY A 78 6.37 8.82 6.55
C GLY A 78 5.27 8.07 5.82
N LEU A 79 4.57 7.21 6.57
CA LEU A 79 3.55 6.36 5.97
C LEU A 79 2.32 7.16 5.54
N HIS A 80 1.92 8.14 6.35
CA HIS A 80 0.74 8.95 6.06
C HIS A 80 0.89 9.71 4.74
N ASP A 81 2.01 10.41 4.56
CA ASP A 81 2.24 11.17 3.34
C ASP A 81 2.40 10.25 2.14
N SER A 82 3.05 9.10 2.34
CA SER A 82 3.21 8.12 1.28
C SER A 82 1.88 7.58 0.82
N MET A 83 0.98 7.30 1.77
CA MET A 83 -0.35 6.82 1.43
C MET A 83 -1.15 7.88 0.68
N SER A 84 -1.06 9.13 1.12
CA SER A 84 -1.80 10.22 0.48
C SER A 84 -1.39 10.41 -0.98
N ILE A 85 -0.08 10.45 -1.24
CA ILE A 85 0.38 10.63 -2.62
C ILE A 85 0.10 9.38 -3.45
N GLY A 86 0.23 8.20 -2.83
CA GLY A 86 -0.05 6.94 -3.52
C GLY A 86 -1.49 6.83 -3.95
N LEU A 87 -2.41 7.28 -3.12
CA LEU A 87 -3.83 7.25 -3.48
C LEU A 87 -4.12 8.15 -4.67
N VAL A 88 -3.47 9.32 -4.74
CA VAL A 88 -3.63 10.21 -5.88
C VAL A 88 -3.11 9.55 -7.15
N TRP A 89 -1.94 8.93 -7.08
CA TRP A 89 -1.37 8.22 -8.22
C TRP A 89 -2.27 7.08 -8.68
N LEU A 90 -2.82 6.34 -7.73
CA LEU A 90 -3.69 5.21 -8.06
C LEU A 90 -4.96 5.69 -8.74
N GLU A 91 -5.58 6.73 -8.22
CA GLU A 91 -6.79 7.28 -8.82
C GLU A 91 -6.55 7.70 -10.27
N ARG A 92 -5.42 8.34 -10.52
CA ARG A 92 -5.07 8.76 -11.87
C ARG A 92 -4.83 7.57 -12.79
N ALA A 93 -4.22 6.52 -12.26
CA ALA A 93 -3.95 5.34 -13.06
C ALA A 93 -5.23 4.60 -13.44
N LEU A 94 -6.26 4.71 -12.60
CA LEU A 94 -7.52 4.02 -12.83
C LEU A 94 -8.53 4.82 -13.67
N MET A 95 -8.20 6.06 -13.98
CA MET A 95 -9.09 6.90 -14.80
C MET A 95 -9.07 6.52 -16.26
#